data_fe41952fd5f00e7d07ae1c56b539939c
#
_entry.id   fe41952fd5f00e7d07ae1c56b539939c
#
_cell.length_a   1.000
_cell.length_b   1.000
_cell.length_c   1.000
_cell.angle_alpha   90.00
_cell.angle_beta   90.00
_cell.angle_gamma   90.00
#
_symmetry.space_group_name_H-M   'P 1'
#
loop_
_entity.id
_entity.type
_entity.pdbx_description
1 polymer ?
#
loop_
_entity_poly.entity_id
_entity_poly.type
_entity_poly.pdbx_seq_one_letter_code
_entity_poly.pdbx_strand_id
1 'polypeptide(L)'
;MNPDNTVNEHFRHSKVLNYCWNTIPEQGGDEVPYKLANAGYPIILCNVGNFYLDMAYCYHVEEPGLRWGGYVDEYVTFDMLPFDIYKSLRRNLKGESVDVKTASNGKQPLTKEGYKNIKGLSGQIWAETIRSFEQIEYYLFPKVFGLAERAWNAQPSWALSLDSKVYVDAKRKYNAGIVTYELPRLAKRGINFRVSPPGIMVRDGLLLRSE
;
A
#
# COMPACT_ATOMS: atom_id res chain seq x y z
N MET A 1 -5.38 8.91 -21.09
CA MET A 1 -5.63 8.25 -22.40
C MET A 1 -6.81 8.95 -23.05
N ASN A 2 -6.92 8.90 -24.35
CA ASN A 2 -8.08 9.36 -25.07
C ASN A 2 -9.30 8.45 -24.78
N PRO A 3 -10.54 8.90 -25.05
CA PRO A 3 -11.75 8.08 -24.79
C PRO A 3 -11.76 6.72 -25.51
N ASP A 4 -11.03 6.59 -26.61
CA ASP A 4 -10.86 5.35 -27.39
C ASP A 4 -9.71 4.46 -26.89
N ASN A 5 -9.15 4.74 -25.72
CA ASN A 5 -7.97 4.10 -25.12
C ASN A 5 -6.66 4.27 -25.90
N THR A 6 -6.59 5.15 -26.88
CA THR A 6 -5.32 5.47 -27.55
C THR A 6 -4.43 6.34 -26.68
N VAL A 7 -3.12 6.29 -26.94
CA VAL A 7 -2.14 7.12 -26.24
C VAL A 7 -2.22 8.55 -26.74
N ASN A 8 -2.33 9.52 -25.84
CA ASN A 8 -2.17 10.91 -26.21
C ASN A 8 -0.68 11.24 -26.29
N GLU A 9 -0.15 11.33 -27.49
CA GLU A 9 1.28 11.57 -27.76
C GLU A 9 1.78 12.89 -27.16
N HIS A 10 0.90 13.89 -27.01
CA HIS A 10 1.28 15.16 -26.38
C HIS A 10 1.72 15.01 -24.92
N PHE A 11 1.10 14.07 -24.17
CA PHE A 11 1.45 13.81 -22.78
C PHE A 11 2.41 12.65 -22.59
N ARG A 12 2.67 11.89 -23.64
CA ARG A 12 3.67 10.85 -23.66
C ARG A 12 5.06 11.49 -23.55
N HIS A 13 5.89 10.99 -22.66
CA HIS A 13 7.23 11.55 -22.41
C HIS A 13 7.25 13.03 -21.95
N SER A 14 6.12 13.57 -21.54
CA SER A 14 6.04 14.92 -20.98
C SER A 14 6.68 14.97 -19.57
N LYS A 15 6.92 16.20 -19.09
CA LYS A 15 7.32 16.43 -17.68
C LYS A 15 6.14 16.24 -16.69
N VAL A 16 4.96 15.86 -17.16
CA VAL A 16 3.76 15.64 -16.36
C VAL A 16 3.85 14.26 -15.71
N LEU A 17 3.78 14.20 -14.39
CA LEU A 17 3.68 12.97 -13.62
C LEU A 17 2.22 12.63 -13.38
N ASN A 18 1.85 11.38 -13.64
CA ASN A 18 0.50 10.89 -13.45
C ASN A 18 0.42 10.14 -12.12
N TYR A 19 -0.36 10.65 -11.18
CA TYR A 19 -0.58 10.00 -9.89
C TYR A 19 -1.70 8.96 -10.01
N CYS A 20 -1.36 7.69 -9.91
CA CYS A 20 -2.29 6.58 -10.02
C CYS A 20 -2.79 6.15 -8.65
N TRP A 21 -3.97 6.62 -8.25
CA TRP A 21 -4.53 6.41 -6.92
C TRP A 21 -5.67 5.39 -6.89
N ASN A 22 -6.58 5.43 -7.86
CA ASN A 22 -7.69 4.48 -7.91
C ASN A 22 -7.19 3.13 -8.44
N THR A 23 -6.82 2.25 -7.55
CA THR A 23 -6.27 0.92 -7.84
C THR A 23 -7.14 -0.17 -7.23
N ILE A 24 -8.43 0.08 -7.07
CA ILE A 24 -9.40 -0.85 -6.51
C ILE A 24 -9.75 -1.91 -7.57
N PRO A 25 -9.43 -3.20 -7.32
CA PRO A 25 -9.68 -4.28 -8.29
C PRO A 25 -11.15 -4.43 -8.66
N GLU A 26 -12.04 -4.27 -7.67
CA GLU A 26 -13.50 -4.39 -7.86
C GLU A 26 -14.07 -3.31 -8.77
N GLN A 27 -13.31 -2.23 -9.00
CA GLN A 27 -13.65 -1.12 -9.93
C GLN A 27 -12.84 -1.16 -11.22
N GLY A 28 -12.00 -2.19 -11.43
CA GLY A 28 -11.10 -2.29 -12.59
C GLY A 28 -9.98 -1.25 -12.60
N GLY A 29 -9.75 -0.56 -11.47
CA GLY A 29 -8.75 0.49 -11.36
C GLY A 29 -7.32 -0.02 -11.23
N ASP A 30 -7.15 -1.23 -10.78
CA ASP A 30 -5.83 -1.83 -10.51
C ASP A 30 -4.96 -2.07 -11.74
N GLU A 31 -5.54 -2.08 -12.96
CA GLU A 31 -4.78 -2.20 -14.21
C GLU A 31 -4.30 -0.85 -14.76
N VAL A 32 -4.92 0.25 -14.35
CA VAL A 32 -4.65 1.58 -14.90
C VAL A 32 -3.18 1.99 -14.80
N PRO A 33 -2.49 1.79 -13.65
CA PRO A 33 -1.09 2.17 -13.53
C PRO A 33 -0.20 1.52 -14.59
N TYR A 34 -0.34 0.21 -14.79
CA TYR A 34 0.51 -0.51 -15.74
C TYR A 34 0.12 -0.24 -17.19
N LYS A 35 -1.16 -0.04 -17.49
CA LYS A 35 -1.59 0.40 -18.82
C LYS A 35 -0.95 1.75 -19.18
N LEU A 36 -0.93 2.70 -18.27
CA LEU A 36 -0.29 4.01 -18.48
C LEU A 36 1.23 3.87 -18.61
N ALA A 37 1.88 3.16 -17.68
CA ALA A 37 3.33 2.98 -17.72
C ALA A 37 3.79 2.29 -19.02
N ASN A 38 3.11 1.23 -19.44
CA ASN A 38 3.40 0.51 -20.67
C ASN A 38 3.18 1.37 -21.92
N ALA A 39 2.24 2.32 -21.85
CA ALA A 39 1.97 3.29 -22.92
C ALA A 39 2.98 4.46 -22.94
N GLY A 40 3.96 4.51 -22.05
CA GLY A 40 5.02 5.52 -22.01
C GLY A 40 4.75 6.72 -21.12
N TYR A 41 3.70 6.69 -20.29
CA TYR A 41 3.43 7.78 -19.34
C TYR A 41 4.24 7.61 -18.06
N PRO A 42 4.94 8.65 -17.59
CA PRO A 42 5.58 8.61 -16.27
C PRO A 42 4.52 8.64 -15.18
N ILE A 43 4.61 7.70 -14.23
CA ILE A 43 3.62 7.54 -13.18
C ILE A 43 4.25 7.52 -11.78
N ILE A 44 3.47 7.98 -10.82
CA ILE A 44 3.68 7.79 -9.39
C ILE A 44 2.58 6.86 -8.88
N LEU A 45 2.97 5.78 -8.22
CA LEU A 45 2.04 4.84 -7.60
C LEU A 45 1.60 5.37 -6.23
N CYS A 46 0.32 5.62 -6.06
CA CYS A 46 -0.28 6.04 -4.80
C CYS A 46 -1.53 5.22 -4.49
N ASN A 47 -1.40 3.91 -4.66
CA ASN A 47 -2.46 2.92 -4.54
C ASN A 47 -3.30 3.15 -3.29
N VAL A 48 -4.60 3.42 -3.44
CA VAL A 48 -5.50 3.71 -2.33
C VAL A 48 -5.49 2.60 -1.28
N GLY A 49 -5.55 1.35 -1.71
CA GLY A 49 -5.56 0.20 -0.80
C GLY A 49 -4.25 -0.06 -0.05
N ASN A 50 -3.15 0.65 -0.41
CA ASN A 50 -1.86 0.52 0.26
C ASN A 50 -1.40 1.83 0.93
N PHE A 51 -1.63 2.97 0.28
CA PHE A 51 -0.94 4.21 0.62
C PHE A 51 -1.85 5.39 0.96
N TYR A 52 -3.17 5.19 1.08
CA TYR A 52 -4.02 6.19 1.71
C TYR A 52 -3.98 6.01 3.22
N LEU A 53 -3.10 6.79 3.86
CA LEU A 53 -2.75 6.63 5.27
C LEU A 53 -3.87 7.10 6.21
N ASP A 54 -4.84 7.86 5.70
CA ASP A 54 -6.07 8.27 6.38
C ASP A 54 -7.17 7.19 6.40
N MET A 55 -7.00 6.07 5.67
CA MET A 55 -7.88 4.92 5.81
C MET A 55 -7.76 4.29 7.20
N ALA A 56 -8.87 3.78 7.74
CA ALA A 56 -8.90 3.09 9.02
C ALA A 56 -7.93 1.88 9.03
N TYR A 57 -7.31 1.62 10.18
CA TYR A 57 -6.40 0.48 10.33
C TYR A 57 -7.14 -0.86 10.29
N CYS A 58 -8.35 -0.92 10.84
CA CYS A 58 -9.12 -2.15 10.94
C CYS A 58 -10.63 -1.86 11.01
N TYR A 59 -11.42 -2.95 10.90
CA TYR A 59 -12.86 -2.87 11.13
C TYR A 59 -13.14 -2.83 12.64
N HIS A 60 -13.25 -1.63 13.18
CA HIS A 60 -13.72 -1.40 14.54
C HIS A 60 -14.52 -0.09 14.61
N VAL A 61 -15.58 -0.03 15.42
CA VAL A 61 -16.47 1.13 15.46
C VAL A 61 -15.75 2.39 15.92
N GLU A 62 -14.80 2.27 16.82
CA GLU A 62 -14.01 3.38 17.37
C GLU A 62 -12.75 3.70 16.58
N GLU A 63 -12.41 2.87 15.56
CA GLU A 63 -11.23 3.13 14.74
C GLU A 63 -11.48 4.31 13.81
N PRO A 64 -10.73 5.42 13.94
CA PRO A 64 -10.90 6.59 13.08
C PRO A 64 -10.40 6.32 11.66
N GLY A 65 -10.90 7.11 10.71
CA GLY A 65 -10.49 7.05 9.31
C GLY A 65 -11.60 6.63 8.36
N LEU A 66 -11.34 6.87 7.09
CA LEU A 66 -12.24 6.45 6.01
C LEU A 66 -12.07 4.95 5.74
N ARG A 67 -13.04 4.34 5.03
CA ARG A 67 -13.06 2.89 4.77
C ARG A 67 -13.39 2.52 3.33
N TRP A 68 -13.68 3.51 2.51
CA TRP A 68 -14.08 3.28 1.12
C TRP A 68 -13.00 2.63 0.26
N GLY A 69 -11.72 2.82 0.61
CA GLY A 69 -10.57 2.20 -0.04
C GLY A 69 -10.06 0.92 0.66
N GLY A 70 -10.81 0.40 1.64
CA GLY A 70 -10.42 -0.74 2.47
C GLY A 70 -9.76 -0.31 3.78
N TYR A 71 -8.97 -1.20 4.36
CA TYR A 71 -8.24 -0.97 5.61
C TYR A 71 -6.74 -0.94 5.33
N VAL A 72 -6.09 0.12 5.78
CA VAL A 72 -4.65 0.31 5.58
C VAL A 72 -3.95 0.28 6.93
N ASP A 73 -3.20 -0.77 7.18
CA ASP A 73 -2.31 -0.91 8.32
C ASP A 73 -0.83 -0.88 7.86
N GLU A 74 0.10 -1.00 8.79
CA GLU A 74 1.53 -1.03 8.53
C GLU A 74 1.97 -2.22 7.69
N TYR A 75 1.19 -3.30 7.67
CA TYR A 75 1.46 -4.48 6.86
C TYR A 75 0.99 -4.30 5.43
N VAL A 76 -0.15 -3.68 5.24
CA VAL A 76 -0.69 -3.38 3.91
C VAL A 76 0.21 -2.41 3.16
N THR A 77 0.81 -1.43 3.86
CA THR A 77 1.81 -0.55 3.26
C THR A 77 3.11 -1.29 2.92
N PHE A 78 3.54 -2.22 3.80
CA PHE A 78 4.70 -3.09 3.55
C PHE A 78 4.48 -4.05 2.37
N ASP A 79 3.27 -4.52 2.14
CA ASP A 79 2.91 -5.50 1.11
C ASP A 79 2.92 -4.92 -0.31
N MET A 80 2.98 -3.59 -0.47
CA MET A 80 3.02 -2.95 -1.78
C MET A 80 4.23 -3.42 -2.61
N LEU A 81 4.00 -3.75 -3.88
CA LEU A 81 5.01 -4.18 -4.83
C LEU A 81 4.94 -3.31 -6.09
N PRO A 82 5.81 -2.30 -6.25
CA PRO A 82 5.73 -1.35 -7.37
C PRO A 82 5.82 -2.00 -8.75
N PHE A 83 6.49 -3.13 -8.83
CA PHE A 83 6.72 -3.86 -10.08
C PHE A 83 5.88 -5.15 -10.20
N ASP A 84 4.97 -5.39 -9.24
CA ASP A 84 3.95 -6.44 -9.29
C ASP A 84 2.71 -5.99 -8.49
N ILE A 85 2.08 -4.88 -8.94
CA ILE A 85 1.00 -4.22 -8.20
C ILE A 85 -0.20 -5.12 -7.95
N TYR A 86 -0.44 -6.11 -8.79
CA TYR A 86 -1.56 -7.03 -8.61
C TYR A 86 -1.43 -7.89 -7.35
N LYS A 87 -0.21 -8.12 -6.89
CA LYS A 87 0.08 -8.85 -5.65
C LYS A 87 0.21 -7.95 -4.42
N SER A 88 0.02 -6.63 -4.58
CA SER A 88 0.16 -5.66 -3.49
C SER A 88 -0.98 -5.71 -2.49
N LEU A 89 -2.18 -6.09 -2.91
CA LEU A 89 -3.34 -6.22 -2.05
C LEU A 89 -3.55 -7.66 -1.65
N ARG A 90 -3.35 -7.93 -0.37
CA ARG A 90 -3.59 -9.26 0.24
C ARG A 90 -4.96 -9.34 0.91
N ARG A 91 -5.72 -8.26 0.90
CA ARG A 91 -7.08 -8.14 1.40
C ARG A 91 -7.92 -7.32 0.41
N ASN A 92 -9.19 -7.68 0.27
CA ASN A 92 -10.17 -6.88 -0.47
C ASN A 92 -10.70 -5.72 0.40
N LEU A 93 -11.64 -4.94 -0.15
CA LEU A 93 -12.25 -3.80 0.56
C LEU A 93 -12.95 -4.17 1.87
N LYS A 94 -13.36 -5.44 2.03
CA LYS A 94 -13.99 -5.95 3.25
C LYS A 94 -12.98 -6.46 4.28
N GLY A 95 -11.69 -6.50 3.93
CA GLY A 95 -10.63 -7.06 4.77
C GLY A 95 -10.45 -8.58 4.62
N GLU A 96 -11.14 -9.23 3.68
CA GLU A 96 -11.02 -10.65 3.42
C GLU A 96 -9.74 -10.95 2.62
N SER A 97 -9.12 -12.11 2.86
CA SER A 97 -7.87 -12.49 2.20
C SER A 97 -8.05 -12.68 0.69
N VAL A 98 -7.10 -12.17 -0.09
CA VAL A 98 -7.01 -12.33 -1.54
C VAL A 98 -5.92 -13.34 -1.87
N ASP A 99 -6.19 -14.25 -2.81
CA ASP A 99 -5.16 -15.13 -3.34
C ASP A 99 -4.24 -14.38 -4.30
N VAL A 100 -3.08 -13.96 -3.79
CA VAL A 100 -2.08 -13.23 -4.58
C VAL A 100 -1.47 -14.05 -5.71
N LYS A 101 -1.59 -15.39 -5.70
CA LYS A 101 -1.07 -16.24 -6.77
C LYS A 101 -1.87 -16.09 -8.05
N THR A 102 -3.16 -15.80 -7.91
CA THR A 102 -4.10 -15.63 -9.02
C THR A 102 -4.43 -14.16 -9.31
N ALA A 103 -3.97 -13.24 -8.48
CA ALA A 103 -4.32 -11.82 -8.57
C ALA A 103 -3.92 -11.16 -9.90
N SER A 104 -2.90 -11.69 -10.59
CA SER A 104 -2.43 -11.21 -11.90
C SER A 104 -3.05 -11.95 -13.10
N ASN A 105 -3.89 -12.98 -12.87
CA ASN A 105 -4.45 -13.76 -13.96
C ASN A 105 -5.32 -12.90 -14.89
N GLY A 106 -5.04 -12.97 -16.19
CA GLY A 106 -5.76 -12.19 -17.21
C GLY A 106 -5.44 -10.70 -17.25
N LYS A 107 -4.52 -10.21 -16.40
CA LYS A 107 -4.14 -8.79 -16.34
C LYS A 107 -2.86 -8.52 -17.13
N GLN A 108 -2.75 -7.29 -17.64
CA GLN A 108 -1.58 -6.88 -18.41
C GLN A 108 -0.37 -6.68 -17.48
N PRO A 109 0.73 -7.44 -17.66
CA PRO A 109 1.93 -7.26 -16.85
C PRO A 109 2.66 -5.95 -17.22
N LEU A 110 3.52 -5.51 -16.31
CA LEU A 110 4.44 -4.41 -16.56
C LEU A 110 5.51 -4.84 -17.58
N THR A 111 5.66 -4.06 -18.65
CA THR A 111 6.70 -4.30 -19.67
C THR A 111 8.07 -3.76 -19.22
N LYS A 112 9.15 -4.13 -19.93
CA LYS A 112 10.50 -3.56 -19.69
C LYS A 112 10.53 -2.05 -19.91
N GLU A 113 9.80 -1.56 -20.88
CA GLU A 113 9.65 -0.13 -21.17
C GLU A 113 8.80 0.55 -20.09
N GLY A 114 7.69 -0.07 -19.69
CA GLY A 114 6.82 0.39 -18.63
C GLY A 114 7.53 0.51 -17.29
N TYR A 115 8.45 -0.40 -16.98
CA TYR A 115 9.27 -0.35 -15.77
C TYR A 115 9.97 1.00 -15.58
N LYS A 116 10.53 1.57 -16.65
CA LYS A 116 11.23 2.86 -16.64
C LYS A 116 10.31 4.04 -16.36
N ASN A 117 9.01 3.84 -16.53
CA ASN A 117 7.99 4.87 -16.34
C ASN A 117 7.40 4.89 -14.93
N ILE A 118 7.68 3.89 -14.09
CA ILE A 118 7.40 3.94 -12.66
C ILE A 118 8.45 4.87 -12.02
N LYS A 119 8.03 6.08 -11.62
CA LYS A 119 8.95 7.12 -11.13
C LYS A 119 9.03 7.17 -9.61
N GLY A 120 8.07 6.60 -8.92
CA GLY A 120 8.09 6.57 -7.46
C GLY A 120 6.78 6.14 -6.84
N LEU A 121 6.75 6.27 -5.52
CA LEU A 121 5.62 5.98 -4.64
C LEU A 121 5.21 7.26 -3.93
N SER A 122 3.92 7.38 -3.59
CA SER A 122 3.41 8.48 -2.79
C SER A 122 2.36 7.98 -1.80
N GLY A 123 2.53 8.32 -0.53
CA GLY A 123 1.50 8.17 0.49
C GLY A 123 0.61 9.39 0.53
N GLN A 124 -0.68 9.19 0.78
CA GLN A 124 -1.69 10.24 0.85
C GLN A 124 -2.28 10.30 2.25
N ILE A 125 -2.53 11.50 2.74
CA ILE A 125 -3.35 11.78 3.92
C ILE A 125 -4.35 12.87 3.53
N TRP A 126 -5.64 12.57 3.62
CA TRP A 126 -6.72 13.49 3.34
C TRP A 126 -7.37 13.98 4.63
N ALA A 127 -7.89 15.19 4.61
CA ALA A 127 -8.24 15.91 5.83
C ALA A 127 -9.68 15.69 6.32
N GLU A 128 -10.50 14.91 5.64
CA GLU A 128 -11.94 14.79 5.90
C GLU A 128 -12.27 14.38 7.34
N THR A 129 -11.44 13.52 7.93
CA THR A 129 -11.65 13.03 9.31
C THR A 129 -10.64 13.55 10.31
N ILE A 130 -9.68 14.37 9.88
CA ILE A 130 -8.61 14.88 10.75
C ILE A 130 -9.13 16.03 11.61
N ARG A 131 -8.90 15.95 12.91
CA ARG A 131 -9.35 16.94 13.89
C ARG A 131 -8.23 17.54 14.73
N SER A 132 -7.05 16.89 14.75
CA SER A 132 -5.88 17.37 15.49
C SER A 132 -4.59 16.90 14.84
N PHE A 133 -3.46 17.47 15.29
CA PHE A 133 -2.14 17.06 14.84
C PHE A 133 -1.80 15.64 15.33
N GLU A 134 -2.18 15.29 16.55
CA GLU A 134 -2.00 13.96 17.12
C GLU A 134 -2.74 12.89 16.32
N GLN A 135 -3.86 13.25 15.70
CA GLN A 135 -4.59 12.33 14.81
C GLN A 135 -3.86 12.13 13.48
N ILE A 136 -3.18 13.15 12.96
CA ILE A 136 -2.29 13.01 11.79
C ILE A 136 -1.17 12.03 12.11
N GLU A 137 -0.52 12.19 13.25
CA GLU A 137 0.54 11.29 13.71
C GLU A 137 0.01 9.85 13.87
N TYR A 138 -1.17 9.67 14.45
CA TYR A 138 -1.84 8.38 14.57
C TYR A 138 -2.09 7.73 13.20
N TYR A 139 -2.55 8.48 12.21
CA TYR A 139 -2.77 7.96 10.86
C TYR A 139 -1.46 7.63 10.15
N LEU A 140 -0.44 8.44 10.37
CA LEU A 140 0.85 8.30 9.71
C LEU A 140 1.65 7.12 10.26
N PHE A 141 1.70 6.99 11.59
CA PHE A 141 2.54 6.00 12.26
C PHE A 141 1.73 4.81 12.81
N PRO A 142 2.17 3.56 12.51
CA PRO A 142 3.41 3.15 11.85
C PRO A 142 3.32 2.96 10.32
N LYS A 143 2.20 3.23 9.66
CA LYS A 143 1.98 2.95 8.21
C LYS A 143 3.09 3.47 7.31
N VAL A 144 3.59 4.68 7.56
CA VAL A 144 4.62 5.31 6.73
C VAL A 144 5.92 4.51 6.66
N PHE A 145 6.19 3.67 7.65
CA PHE A 145 7.38 2.81 7.61
C PHE A 145 7.31 1.77 6.50
N GLY A 146 6.10 1.25 6.19
CA GLY A 146 5.92 0.36 5.05
C GLY A 146 6.13 1.06 3.71
N LEU A 147 5.66 2.29 3.58
CA LEU A 147 5.95 3.13 2.41
C LEU A 147 7.46 3.38 2.26
N ALA A 148 8.14 3.75 3.35
CA ALA A 148 9.58 3.98 3.36
C ALA A 148 10.35 2.71 2.96
N GLU A 149 9.99 1.56 3.55
CA GLU A 149 10.59 0.27 3.20
C GLU A 149 10.45 -0.05 1.72
N ARG A 150 9.27 0.23 1.13
CA ARG A 150 9.05 0.01 -0.30
C ARG A 150 9.79 0.99 -1.19
N ALA A 151 9.92 2.24 -0.76
CA ALA A 151 10.66 3.24 -1.51
C ALA A 151 12.16 2.91 -1.61
N TRP A 152 12.74 2.36 -0.53
CA TRP A 152 14.14 1.93 -0.49
C TRP A 152 14.36 0.56 -1.14
N ASN A 153 13.42 -0.36 -1.00
CA ASN A 153 13.50 -1.74 -1.47
C ASN A 153 12.28 -2.12 -2.31
N ALA A 154 12.24 -1.61 -3.53
CA ALA A 154 11.11 -1.80 -4.45
C ALA A 154 10.92 -3.24 -4.94
N GLN A 155 11.97 -4.08 -4.85
CA GLN A 155 11.97 -5.50 -5.24
C GLN A 155 12.51 -6.37 -4.11
N PRO A 156 11.75 -6.57 -3.02
CA PRO A 156 12.20 -7.38 -1.92
C PRO A 156 12.31 -8.87 -2.33
N SER A 157 13.26 -9.56 -1.73
CA SER A 157 13.51 -10.98 -2.05
C SER A 157 12.29 -11.88 -1.81
N TRP A 158 11.45 -11.54 -0.83
CA TRP A 158 10.23 -12.29 -0.56
C TRP A 158 9.17 -12.17 -1.68
N ALA A 159 9.20 -11.11 -2.47
CA ALA A 159 8.28 -10.94 -3.60
C ALA A 159 8.61 -11.87 -4.77
N LEU A 160 9.87 -12.26 -4.87
CA LEU A 160 10.37 -13.16 -5.92
C LEU A 160 10.28 -14.64 -5.52
N SER A 161 10.02 -14.92 -4.25
CA SER A 161 9.94 -16.29 -3.73
C SER A 161 8.52 -16.86 -3.86
N LEU A 162 8.44 -18.13 -4.25
CA LEU A 162 7.22 -18.92 -4.20
C LEU A 162 6.94 -19.50 -2.80
N ASP A 163 7.97 -19.50 -1.92
CA ASP A 163 7.83 -19.98 -0.55
C ASP A 163 7.20 -18.91 0.36
N SER A 164 6.00 -19.19 0.84
CA SER A 164 5.28 -18.31 1.76
C SER A 164 6.02 -18.04 3.08
N LYS A 165 6.91 -18.94 3.52
CA LYS A 165 7.72 -18.76 4.72
C LYS A 165 8.64 -17.55 4.58
N VAL A 166 9.20 -17.33 3.40
CA VAL A 166 10.09 -16.17 3.14
C VAL A 166 9.35 -14.84 3.35
N TYR A 167 8.11 -14.76 2.90
CA TYR A 167 7.24 -13.59 3.16
C TYR A 167 6.91 -13.44 4.64
N VAL A 168 6.52 -14.53 5.31
CA VAL A 168 6.18 -14.52 6.75
C VAL A 168 7.38 -14.07 7.58
N ASP A 169 8.57 -14.55 7.28
CA ASP A 169 9.80 -14.17 7.98
C ASP A 169 10.20 -12.70 7.71
N ALA A 170 10.02 -12.22 6.48
CA ALA A 170 10.24 -10.82 6.15
C ALA A 170 9.28 -9.90 6.92
N LYS A 171 8.00 -10.25 6.98
CA LYS A 171 6.98 -9.52 7.74
C LYS A 171 7.28 -9.53 9.25
N ARG A 172 7.73 -10.65 9.78
CA ARG A 172 8.14 -10.74 11.20
C ARG A 172 9.33 -9.83 11.50
N LYS A 173 10.35 -9.81 10.65
CA LYS A 173 11.52 -8.93 10.80
C LYS A 173 11.12 -7.46 10.70
N TYR A 174 10.27 -7.10 9.75
CA TYR A 174 9.75 -5.75 9.61
C TYR A 174 9.00 -5.31 10.88
N ASN A 175 8.07 -6.13 11.37
CA ASN A 175 7.34 -5.85 12.61
C ASN A 175 8.26 -5.73 13.82
N ALA A 176 9.24 -6.62 13.95
CA ALA A 176 10.22 -6.54 15.02
C ALA A 176 11.00 -5.22 14.98
N GLY A 177 11.39 -4.75 13.80
CA GLY A 177 12.05 -3.46 13.61
C GLY A 177 11.17 -2.29 14.08
N ILE A 178 9.90 -2.28 13.70
CA ILE A 178 8.94 -1.25 14.13
C ILE A 178 8.83 -1.24 15.66
N VAL A 179 8.51 -2.37 16.26
CA VAL A 179 8.22 -2.47 17.70
C VAL A 179 9.47 -2.20 18.54
N THR A 180 10.63 -2.69 18.10
CA THR A 180 11.87 -2.60 18.90
C THR A 180 12.58 -1.26 18.74
N TYR A 181 12.51 -0.63 17.59
CA TYR A 181 13.30 0.56 17.30
C TYR A 181 12.44 1.80 17.01
N GLU A 182 11.46 1.69 16.11
CA GLU A 182 10.77 2.87 15.61
C GLU A 182 9.74 3.42 16.60
N LEU A 183 8.88 2.57 17.19
CA LEU A 183 7.89 3.04 18.16
C LEU A 183 8.53 3.64 19.41
N PRO A 184 9.58 3.03 20.04
CA PRO A 184 10.29 3.66 21.15
C PRO A 184 10.94 5.00 20.77
N ARG A 185 11.45 5.12 19.53
CA ARG A 185 12.02 6.37 19.02
C ARG A 185 10.97 7.47 18.87
N LEU A 186 9.78 7.15 18.37
CA LEU A 186 8.65 8.06 18.31
C LEU A 186 8.19 8.49 19.70
N ALA A 187 8.01 7.53 20.60
CA ALA A 187 7.62 7.79 21.99
C ALA A 187 8.60 8.75 22.71
N LYS A 188 9.92 8.53 22.54
CA LYS A 188 10.95 9.42 23.11
C LYS A 188 10.86 10.86 22.59
N ARG A 189 10.30 11.05 21.38
CA ARG A 189 10.10 12.36 20.75
C ARG A 189 8.75 12.97 21.04
N GLY A 190 7.87 12.30 21.80
CA GLY A 190 6.51 12.73 22.06
C GLY A 190 5.59 12.67 20.85
N ILE A 191 5.95 11.88 19.83
CA ILE A 191 5.16 11.69 18.62
C ILE A 191 4.13 10.61 18.88
N ASN A 192 2.86 10.88 18.57
CA ASN A 192 1.79 9.92 18.70
C ASN A 192 1.86 8.85 17.61
N PHE A 193 1.39 7.65 17.92
CA PHE A 193 1.31 6.56 16.96
C PHE A 193 0.25 5.53 17.40
N ARG A 194 -0.26 4.81 16.44
CA ARG A 194 -1.20 3.74 16.71
C ARG A 194 -0.49 2.51 17.28
N VAL A 195 -1.04 1.97 18.35
CA VAL A 195 -0.66 0.67 18.92
C VAL A 195 -1.86 -0.27 18.82
N SER A 196 -1.64 -1.49 18.37
CA SER A 196 -2.71 -2.50 18.40
C SER A 196 -3.16 -2.74 19.85
N PRO A 197 -4.47 -2.81 20.12
CA PRO A 197 -4.97 -3.09 21.45
C PRO A 197 -4.36 -4.37 22.02
N PRO A 198 -4.11 -4.43 23.36
CA PRO A 198 -3.63 -5.65 24.01
C PRO A 198 -4.57 -6.82 23.73
N GLY A 199 -4.00 -8.00 23.52
CA GLY A 199 -4.77 -9.21 23.24
C GLY A 199 -5.24 -9.34 21.80
N ILE A 200 -4.82 -8.44 20.90
CA ILE A 200 -5.02 -8.60 19.47
C ILE A 200 -3.72 -9.13 18.86
N MET A 201 -3.80 -10.32 18.29
CA MET A 201 -2.72 -10.89 17.48
C MET A 201 -3.04 -10.74 16.02
N VAL A 202 -2.03 -10.40 15.22
CA VAL A 202 -2.14 -10.44 13.76
C VAL A 202 -1.62 -11.81 13.31
N ARG A 203 -2.53 -12.70 12.92
CA ARG A 203 -2.18 -13.98 12.30
C ARG A 203 -2.65 -13.95 10.85
N ASP A 204 -1.74 -14.21 9.91
CA ASP A 204 -2.02 -14.24 8.47
C ASP A 204 -2.75 -12.99 7.94
N GLY A 205 -2.49 -11.85 8.57
CA GLY A 205 -3.15 -10.60 8.23
C GLY A 205 -4.53 -10.39 8.85
N LEU A 206 -5.03 -11.33 9.64
CA LEU A 206 -6.27 -11.21 10.42
C LEU A 206 -5.96 -10.75 11.84
N LEU A 207 -6.77 -9.82 12.35
CA LEU A 207 -6.78 -9.46 13.76
C LEU A 207 -7.53 -10.56 14.51
N LEU A 208 -6.83 -11.31 15.33
CA LEU A 208 -7.40 -12.32 16.20
C LEU A 208 -7.32 -11.84 17.66
N ARG A 209 -8.39 -12.03 18.44
CA ARG A 209 -8.28 -11.94 19.89
C ARG A 209 -7.41 -13.10 20.38
N SER A 210 -6.44 -12.82 21.26
CA SER A 210 -5.85 -13.88 22.06
C SER A 210 -6.94 -14.44 22.98
N GLU A 211 -7.18 -15.73 22.91
CA GLU A 211 -7.97 -16.44 23.93
C GLU A 211 -7.27 -16.37 25.28
#